data_d147b7ce1a7e613607b7eff7682647a2
#
_entry.id   d147b7ce1a7e613607b7eff7682647a2
#
_cell.length_a   1.000
_cell.length_b   1.000
_cell.length_c   1.000
_cell.angle_alpha   90.00
_cell.angle_beta   90.00
_cell.angle_gamma   90.00
#
_symmetry.space_group_name_H-M   'P 1'
#
loop_
_entity.id
_entity.type
_entity.pdbx_description
1 polymer ?
#
loop_
_entity_poly.entity_id
_entity_poly.type
_entity_poly.pdbx_seq_one_letter_code
_entity_poly.pdbx_strand_id
1 'polypeptide(L)'
;MSSTLAQAIAWGRTELAAAGVASPDADAALLAAHALGLSRGETEARAILGAPEPAGYRDLVRRRAAREPLQHITGTAPFRDLELAVGPGVFVPRPETELLVQLALDDARLWREAGETHPAVIDLGTGTGAIALAVASEDPACRVTAVEREPGALEW
;
A
#
# COMPACT_ATOMS: atom_id res chain seq x y z
N MET A 1 20.09 -6.15 -28.34
CA MET A 1 19.05 -7.14 -28.00
C MET A 1 18.27 -6.57 -26.83
N SER A 2 16.95 -6.43 -26.96
CA SER A 2 16.12 -5.96 -25.86
C SER A 2 16.10 -6.99 -24.71
N SER A 3 16.21 -6.52 -23.49
CA SER A 3 16.11 -7.36 -22.29
C SER A 3 14.71 -7.95 -22.17
N THR A 4 14.59 -9.20 -21.71
CA THR A 4 13.28 -9.78 -21.39
C THR A 4 12.83 -9.34 -20.00
N LEU A 5 11.52 -9.43 -19.74
CA LEU A 5 10.92 -9.12 -18.43
C LEU A 5 11.58 -9.97 -17.31
N ALA A 6 11.81 -11.26 -17.55
CA ALA A 6 12.49 -12.13 -16.58
C ALA A 6 13.93 -11.65 -16.27
N GLN A 7 14.69 -11.24 -17.30
CA GLN A 7 16.02 -10.69 -17.11
C GLN A 7 15.99 -9.34 -16.37
N ALA A 8 15.01 -8.49 -16.67
CA ALA A 8 14.83 -7.21 -16.00
C ALA A 8 14.50 -7.39 -14.50
N ILE A 9 13.59 -8.31 -14.16
CA ILE A 9 13.27 -8.63 -12.76
C ILE A 9 14.50 -9.19 -12.03
N ALA A 10 15.26 -10.10 -12.66
CA ALA A 10 16.48 -10.64 -12.07
C ALA A 10 17.54 -9.55 -11.81
N TRP A 11 17.71 -8.61 -12.74
CA TRP A 11 18.55 -7.43 -12.55
C TRP A 11 18.04 -6.56 -11.39
N GLY A 12 16.73 -6.23 -11.36
CA GLY A 12 16.13 -5.43 -10.30
C GLY A 12 16.33 -6.02 -8.91
N ARG A 13 16.16 -7.34 -8.77
CA ARG A 13 16.45 -8.07 -7.53
C ARG A 13 17.90 -7.87 -7.08
N THR A 14 18.85 -7.96 -8.01
CA THR A 14 20.29 -7.81 -7.69
C THR A 14 20.59 -6.38 -7.22
N GLU A 15 20.06 -5.37 -7.91
CA GLU A 15 20.23 -3.95 -7.53
C GLU A 15 19.63 -3.65 -6.15
N LEU A 16 18.41 -4.14 -5.89
CA LEU A 16 17.73 -3.92 -4.61
C LEU A 16 18.43 -4.65 -3.45
N ALA A 17 18.93 -5.87 -3.70
CA ALA A 17 19.72 -6.60 -2.71
C ALA A 17 21.02 -5.87 -2.38
N ALA A 18 21.74 -5.37 -3.39
CA ALA A 18 22.97 -4.59 -3.20
C ALA A 18 22.71 -3.29 -2.42
N ALA A 19 21.52 -2.67 -2.60
CA ALA A 19 21.09 -1.49 -1.83
C ALA A 19 20.57 -1.82 -0.42
N GLY A 20 20.57 -3.09 0.01
CA GLY A 20 20.12 -3.53 1.33
C GLY A 20 18.61 -3.43 1.53
N VAL A 21 17.81 -3.53 0.47
CA VAL A 21 16.35 -3.64 0.58
C VAL A 21 15.99 -4.98 1.21
N ALA A 22 15.08 -4.97 2.19
CA ALA A 22 14.79 -6.17 2.99
C ALA A 22 14.12 -7.31 2.17
N SER A 23 13.31 -6.97 1.16
CA SER A 23 12.56 -7.92 0.34
C SER A 23 12.80 -7.70 -1.15
N PRO A 24 14.05 -7.85 -1.66
CA PRO A 24 14.40 -7.45 -3.01
C PRO A 24 13.66 -8.25 -4.10
N ASP A 25 13.36 -9.51 -3.85
CA ASP A 25 12.60 -10.36 -4.78
C ASP A 25 11.17 -9.89 -4.95
N ALA A 26 10.48 -9.62 -3.83
CA ALA A 26 9.11 -9.14 -3.84
C ALA A 26 9.01 -7.74 -4.46
N ASP A 27 9.89 -6.83 -4.04
CA ASP A 27 9.89 -5.45 -4.53
C ASP A 27 10.17 -5.39 -6.04
N ALA A 28 11.15 -6.16 -6.54
CA ALA A 28 11.44 -6.22 -7.98
C ALA A 28 10.24 -6.71 -8.81
N ALA A 29 9.54 -7.73 -8.33
CA ALA A 29 8.35 -8.26 -9.00
C ALA A 29 7.17 -7.28 -8.97
N LEU A 30 6.92 -6.63 -7.81
CA LEU A 30 5.85 -5.65 -7.65
C LEU A 30 6.09 -4.39 -8.49
N LEU A 31 7.33 -3.91 -8.59
CA LEU A 31 7.67 -2.79 -9.48
C LEU A 31 7.47 -3.15 -10.95
N ALA A 32 7.73 -4.40 -11.35
CA ALA A 32 7.46 -4.86 -12.72
C ALA A 32 5.96 -4.96 -12.99
N ALA A 33 5.19 -5.45 -12.04
CA ALA A 33 3.73 -5.49 -12.11
C ALA A 33 3.14 -4.07 -12.24
N HIS A 34 3.61 -3.13 -11.43
CA HIS A 34 3.23 -1.73 -11.51
C HIS A 34 3.56 -1.11 -12.88
N ALA A 35 4.79 -1.32 -13.41
CA ALA A 35 5.20 -0.80 -14.72
C ALA A 35 4.35 -1.34 -15.88
N LEU A 36 3.76 -2.53 -15.72
CA LEU A 36 2.89 -3.17 -16.71
C LEU A 36 1.41 -2.86 -16.50
N GLY A 37 1.01 -2.34 -15.35
CA GLY A 37 -0.39 -2.20 -14.95
C GLY A 37 -1.09 -3.57 -14.80
N LEU A 38 -0.37 -4.57 -14.31
CA LEU A 38 -0.83 -5.96 -14.20
C LEU A 38 -0.75 -6.46 -12.75
N SER A 39 -1.50 -7.52 -12.47
CA SER A 39 -1.31 -8.28 -11.24
C SER A 39 0.05 -8.99 -11.21
N ARG A 40 0.50 -9.38 -10.01
CA ARG A 40 1.72 -10.16 -9.85
C ARG A 40 1.68 -11.47 -10.65
N GLY A 41 0.57 -12.20 -10.61
CA GLY A 41 0.42 -13.47 -11.34
C GLY A 41 0.49 -13.32 -12.85
N GLU A 42 -0.17 -12.29 -13.41
CA GLU A 42 -0.09 -11.97 -14.83
C GLU A 42 1.33 -11.56 -15.25
N THR A 43 2.02 -10.81 -14.39
CA THR A 43 3.42 -10.42 -14.62
C THR A 43 4.34 -11.63 -14.65
N GLU A 44 4.18 -12.58 -13.71
CA GLU A 44 4.93 -13.82 -13.69
C GLU A 44 4.68 -14.67 -14.95
N ALA A 45 3.41 -14.81 -15.38
CA ALA A 45 3.07 -15.51 -16.61
C ALA A 45 3.72 -14.86 -17.84
N ARG A 46 3.70 -13.53 -17.94
CA ARG A 46 4.37 -12.81 -19.03
C ARG A 46 5.89 -12.96 -19.02
N ALA A 47 6.49 -13.01 -17.83
CA ALA A 47 7.94 -13.23 -17.69
C ALA A 47 8.35 -14.63 -18.22
N ILE A 48 7.55 -15.66 -17.92
CA ILE A 48 7.75 -17.04 -18.43
C ILE A 48 7.63 -17.08 -19.96
N LEU A 49 6.68 -16.33 -20.52
CA LEU A 49 6.45 -16.25 -21.98
C LEU A 49 7.49 -15.39 -22.72
N GLY A 50 8.50 -14.85 -22.01
CA GLY A 50 9.58 -14.08 -22.64
C GLY A 50 9.17 -12.67 -23.08
N ALA A 51 8.15 -12.08 -22.45
CA ALA A 51 7.75 -10.69 -22.72
C ALA A 51 8.93 -9.72 -22.60
N PRO A 52 8.92 -8.58 -23.33
CA PRO A 52 9.98 -7.58 -23.23
C PRO A 52 9.96 -6.85 -21.90
N GLU A 53 11.11 -6.30 -21.52
CA GLU A 53 11.25 -5.40 -20.37
C GLU A 53 10.28 -4.21 -20.51
N PRO A 54 9.49 -3.87 -19.47
CA PRO A 54 8.58 -2.73 -19.54
C PRO A 54 9.34 -1.40 -19.46
N ALA A 55 8.83 -0.42 -20.17
CA ALA A 55 9.38 0.93 -20.12
C ALA A 55 9.33 1.51 -18.70
N GLY A 56 10.37 2.23 -18.29
CA GLY A 56 10.46 2.87 -16.99
C GLY A 56 10.80 1.95 -15.82
N TYR A 57 10.78 0.63 -15.98
CA TYR A 57 11.04 -0.32 -14.88
C TYR A 57 12.35 -0.05 -14.15
N ARG A 58 13.44 0.20 -14.90
CA ARG A 58 14.75 0.46 -14.29
C ARG A 58 14.78 1.71 -13.43
N ASP A 59 14.02 2.72 -13.79
CA ASP A 59 13.92 3.96 -13.01
C ASP A 59 13.16 3.72 -11.70
N LEU A 60 12.10 2.92 -11.73
CA LEU A 60 11.38 2.49 -10.51
C LEU A 60 12.32 1.71 -9.57
N VAL A 61 13.13 0.78 -10.10
CA VAL A 61 14.12 0.03 -9.32
C VAL A 61 15.15 0.98 -8.70
N ARG A 62 15.67 1.98 -9.45
CA ARG A 62 16.63 2.96 -8.91
C ARG A 62 16.03 3.81 -7.78
N ARG A 63 14.77 4.26 -7.94
CA ARG A 63 14.04 4.97 -6.88
C ARG A 63 13.96 4.11 -5.62
N ARG A 64 13.59 2.84 -5.76
CA ARG A 64 13.51 1.90 -4.63
C ARG A 64 14.88 1.61 -4.01
N ALA A 65 15.94 1.46 -4.80
CA ALA A 65 17.31 1.33 -4.34
C ALA A 65 17.80 2.57 -3.57
N ALA A 66 17.32 3.76 -3.95
CA ALA A 66 17.52 5.01 -3.20
C ALA A 66 16.68 5.10 -1.91
N ARG A 67 16.03 3.99 -1.48
CA ARG A 67 15.23 3.85 -0.25
C ARG A 67 13.88 4.55 -0.27
N GLU A 68 13.39 4.98 -1.43
CA GLU A 68 12.02 5.44 -1.55
C GLU A 68 11.05 4.27 -1.20
N PRO A 69 10.02 4.50 -0.37
CA PRO A 69 9.07 3.43 -0.04
C PRO A 69 8.41 2.85 -1.30
N LEU A 70 8.29 1.52 -1.36
CA LEU A 70 7.67 0.85 -2.50
C LEU A 70 6.28 1.43 -2.77
N GLN A 71 5.48 1.62 -1.73
CA GLN A 71 4.12 2.14 -1.81
C GLN A 71 4.06 3.57 -2.36
N HIS A 72 5.05 4.42 -2.05
CA HIS A 72 5.15 5.76 -2.66
C HIS A 72 5.50 5.69 -4.14
N ILE A 73 6.24 4.65 -4.57
CA ILE A 73 6.57 4.43 -5.97
C ILE A 73 5.36 3.92 -6.75
N THR A 74 4.59 2.99 -6.15
CA THR A 74 3.41 2.38 -6.77
C THR A 74 2.15 3.22 -6.61
N GLY A 75 2.14 4.16 -5.65
CA GLY A 75 1.01 5.05 -5.38
C GLY A 75 -0.07 4.45 -4.51
N THR A 76 0.05 3.18 -4.11
CA THR A 76 -0.97 2.48 -3.31
C THR A 76 -0.36 1.67 -2.18
N ALA A 77 -1.14 1.47 -1.12
CA ALA A 77 -0.82 0.60 0.01
C ALA A 77 -2.05 -0.22 0.42
N PRO A 78 -1.92 -1.56 0.56
CA PRO A 78 -2.99 -2.37 1.10
C PRO A 78 -3.12 -2.11 2.61
N PHE A 79 -4.35 -2.07 3.10
CA PHE A 79 -4.66 -1.99 4.52
C PHE A 79 -6.01 -2.63 4.79
N ARG A 80 -6.05 -3.75 5.53
CA ARG A 80 -7.23 -4.63 5.67
C ARG A 80 -7.80 -4.98 4.27
N ASP A 81 -9.08 -4.73 4.03
CA ASP A 81 -9.73 -4.97 2.73
C ASP A 81 -9.68 -3.75 1.78
N LEU A 82 -8.88 -2.73 2.12
CA LEU A 82 -8.77 -1.50 1.34
C LEU A 82 -7.45 -1.44 0.58
N GLU A 83 -7.47 -0.76 -0.55
CA GLU A 83 -6.29 -0.25 -1.24
C GLU A 83 -6.30 1.27 -1.16
N LEU A 84 -5.37 1.82 -0.37
CA LEU A 84 -5.30 3.24 -0.07
C LEU A 84 -4.33 3.94 -1.01
N ALA A 85 -4.67 5.14 -1.46
CA ALA A 85 -3.75 6.02 -2.15
C ALA A 85 -2.69 6.53 -1.17
N VAL A 86 -1.42 6.50 -1.57
CA VAL A 86 -0.30 6.96 -0.75
C VAL A 86 0.79 7.59 -1.61
N GLY A 87 1.51 8.54 -1.03
CA GLY A 87 2.65 9.17 -1.70
C GLY A 87 3.46 10.08 -0.78
N PRO A 88 4.33 10.92 -1.35
CA PRO A 88 5.16 11.83 -0.55
C PRO A 88 4.32 12.72 0.36
N GLY A 89 4.72 12.83 1.62
CA GLY A 89 4.05 13.66 2.62
C GLY A 89 3.09 12.90 3.54
N VAL A 90 2.79 11.63 3.26
CA VAL A 90 1.94 10.81 4.12
C VAL A 90 2.66 9.53 4.54
N PHE A 91 2.33 9.04 5.73
CA PHE A 91 2.85 7.76 6.20
C PHE A 91 2.21 6.59 5.44
N VAL A 92 3.05 5.60 5.06
CA VAL A 92 2.55 4.31 4.57
C VAL A 92 1.92 3.56 5.75
N PRO A 93 0.65 3.15 5.65
CA PRO A 93 0.00 2.38 6.70
C PRO A 93 0.79 1.12 7.06
N ARG A 94 0.86 0.82 8.36
CA ARG A 94 1.58 -0.36 8.85
C ARG A 94 0.60 -1.47 9.21
N PRO A 95 0.94 -2.75 8.97
CA PRO A 95 0.06 -3.88 9.31
C PRO A 95 -0.32 -3.91 10.80
N GLU A 96 0.59 -3.50 11.71
CA GLU A 96 0.32 -3.47 13.15
C GLU A 96 -0.83 -2.51 13.50
N THR A 97 -1.07 -1.49 12.68
CA THR A 97 -2.15 -0.52 12.85
C THR A 97 -3.55 -1.13 12.64
N GLU A 98 -3.64 -2.26 11.93
CA GLU A 98 -4.90 -3.00 11.74
C GLU A 98 -5.51 -3.47 13.05
N LEU A 99 -4.68 -3.70 14.08
CA LEU A 99 -5.16 -4.03 15.42
C LEU A 99 -6.00 -2.89 16.03
N LEU A 100 -5.64 -1.63 15.77
CA LEU A 100 -6.41 -0.48 16.27
C LEU A 100 -7.79 -0.43 15.64
N VAL A 101 -7.91 -0.78 14.34
CA VAL A 101 -9.22 -0.91 13.68
C VAL A 101 -10.05 -1.98 14.36
N GLN A 102 -9.46 -3.15 14.63
CA GLN A 102 -10.18 -4.25 15.30
C GLN A 102 -10.69 -3.83 16.68
N LEU A 103 -9.86 -3.16 17.48
CA LEU A 103 -10.25 -2.66 18.81
C LEU A 103 -11.39 -1.64 18.71
N ALA A 104 -11.33 -0.71 17.74
CA ALA A 104 -12.38 0.28 17.53
C ALA A 104 -13.72 -0.38 17.13
N LEU A 105 -13.68 -1.39 16.28
CA LEU A 105 -14.86 -2.16 15.87
C LEU A 105 -15.47 -2.96 17.04
N ASP A 106 -14.62 -3.55 17.87
CA ASP A 106 -15.07 -4.30 19.05
C ASP A 106 -15.72 -3.35 20.08
N ASP A 107 -15.13 -2.19 20.34
CA ASP A 107 -15.72 -1.16 21.20
C ASP A 107 -17.06 -0.64 20.61
N ALA A 108 -17.13 -0.36 19.32
CA ALA A 108 -18.36 0.08 18.66
C ALA A 108 -19.48 -0.95 18.80
N ARG A 109 -19.15 -2.26 18.76
CA ARG A 109 -20.12 -3.35 19.01
C ARG A 109 -20.65 -3.28 20.43
N LEU A 110 -19.77 -3.12 21.44
CA LEU A 110 -20.17 -2.99 22.84
C LEU A 110 -21.09 -1.78 23.08
N TRP A 111 -20.80 -0.64 22.46
CA TRP A 111 -21.66 0.54 22.54
C TRP A 111 -23.04 0.29 21.94
N ARG A 112 -23.14 -0.46 20.83
CA ARG A 112 -24.45 -0.84 20.26
C ARG A 112 -25.24 -1.79 21.16
N GLU A 113 -24.55 -2.75 21.79
CA GLU A 113 -25.18 -3.63 22.78
C GLU A 113 -25.72 -2.86 24.00
N ALA A 114 -25.06 -1.73 24.33
CA ALA A 114 -25.51 -0.79 25.37
C ALA A 114 -26.63 0.16 24.91
N GLY A 115 -27.05 0.11 23.64
CA GLY A 115 -28.17 0.90 23.11
C GLY A 115 -27.77 2.10 22.22
N GLU A 116 -26.48 2.35 21.99
CA GLU A 116 -26.03 3.38 21.06
C GLU A 116 -26.12 2.87 19.61
N THR A 117 -27.03 3.37 18.83
CA THR A 117 -27.27 2.88 17.46
C THR A 117 -26.22 3.32 16.46
N HIS A 118 -25.52 4.43 16.71
CA HIS A 118 -24.53 5.03 15.84
C HIS A 118 -23.27 5.46 16.61
N PRO A 119 -22.43 4.50 17.05
CA PRO A 119 -21.22 4.82 17.79
C PRO A 119 -20.34 5.84 17.04
N ALA A 120 -19.83 6.85 17.77
CA ALA A 120 -18.94 7.85 17.20
C ALA A 120 -17.49 7.41 17.36
N VAL A 121 -16.74 7.41 16.25
CA VAL A 121 -15.30 7.12 16.20
C VAL A 121 -14.57 8.35 15.67
N ILE A 122 -13.50 8.75 16.36
CA ILE A 122 -12.66 9.89 15.93
C ILE A 122 -11.24 9.37 15.75
N ASP A 123 -10.73 9.52 14.53
CA ASP A 123 -9.33 9.20 14.17
C ASP A 123 -8.53 10.51 14.13
N LEU A 124 -7.61 10.67 15.08
CA LEU A 124 -6.79 11.88 15.22
C LEU A 124 -5.40 11.66 14.61
N GLY A 125 -5.04 12.47 13.62
CA GLY A 125 -3.82 12.30 12.83
C GLY A 125 -4.00 11.18 11.82
N THR A 126 -5.11 11.22 11.10
CA THR A 126 -5.57 10.12 10.25
C THR A 126 -4.63 9.77 9.09
N GLY A 127 -3.75 10.69 8.69
CA GLY A 127 -2.83 10.48 7.56
C GLY A 127 -3.58 10.13 6.28
N THR A 128 -3.39 8.92 5.77
CA THR A 128 -4.12 8.38 4.60
C THR A 128 -5.58 8.03 4.87
N GLY A 129 -6.07 8.25 6.07
CA GLY A 129 -7.41 7.80 6.46
C GLY A 129 -7.51 6.30 6.76
N ALA A 130 -6.40 5.58 6.89
CA ALA A 130 -6.38 4.12 6.98
C ALA A 130 -7.33 3.56 8.05
N ILE A 131 -7.25 4.06 9.29
CA ILE A 131 -8.11 3.61 10.39
C ILE A 131 -9.55 4.05 10.14
N ALA A 132 -9.76 5.34 9.84
CA ALA A 132 -11.09 5.91 9.63
C ALA A 132 -11.86 5.21 8.51
N LEU A 133 -11.21 5.01 7.36
CA LEU A 133 -11.81 4.35 6.20
C LEU A 133 -12.11 2.88 6.45
N ALA A 134 -11.20 2.16 7.14
CA ALA A 134 -11.42 0.77 7.48
C ALA A 134 -12.60 0.60 8.44
N VAL A 135 -12.68 1.42 9.51
CA VAL A 135 -13.83 1.40 10.43
C VAL A 135 -15.13 1.72 9.68
N ALA A 136 -15.15 2.77 8.85
CA ALA A 136 -16.35 3.16 8.10
C ALA A 136 -16.79 2.10 7.09
N SER A 137 -15.83 1.40 6.47
CA SER A 137 -16.09 0.33 5.50
C SER A 137 -16.64 -0.94 6.17
N GLU A 138 -16.07 -1.34 7.32
CA GLU A 138 -16.40 -2.59 7.99
C GLU A 138 -17.62 -2.46 8.93
N ASP A 139 -17.87 -1.24 9.45
CA ASP A 139 -19.05 -0.96 10.27
C ASP A 139 -19.73 0.36 9.84
N PRO A 140 -20.59 0.31 8.79
CA PRO A 140 -21.31 1.48 8.30
C PRO A 140 -22.27 2.14 9.29
N ALA A 141 -22.56 1.50 10.43
CA ALA A 141 -23.35 2.11 11.50
C ALA A 141 -22.55 3.13 12.33
N CYS A 142 -21.23 3.06 12.31
CA CYS A 142 -20.36 4.03 12.97
C CYS A 142 -20.41 5.40 12.29
N ARG A 143 -20.40 6.46 13.08
CA ARG A 143 -20.15 7.83 12.62
C ARG A 143 -18.66 8.12 12.77
N VAL A 144 -17.91 8.02 11.69
CA VAL A 144 -16.46 8.19 11.72
C VAL A 144 -16.10 9.63 11.36
N THR A 145 -15.21 10.24 12.15
CA THR A 145 -14.62 11.56 11.88
C THR A 145 -13.11 11.41 11.83
N ALA A 146 -12.51 11.71 10.68
CA ALA A 146 -11.06 11.76 10.51
C ALA A 146 -10.56 13.20 10.66
N VAL A 147 -9.46 13.39 11.39
CA VAL A 147 -8.83 14.70 11.63
C VAL A 147 -7.36 14.62 11.26
N GLU A 148 -6.91 15.53 10.39
CA GLU A 148 -5.49 15.65 10.04
C GLU A 148 -5.07 17.12 10.11
N ARG A 149 -3.87 17.37 10.62
CA ARG A 149 -3.33 18.72 10.75
C ARG A 149 -2.52 19.15 9.54
N GLU A 150 -1.83 18.19 8.91
CA GLU A 150 -0.92 18.46 7.81
C GLU A 150 -1.68 18.51 6.47
N PRO A 151 -1.79 19.68 5.82
CA PRO A 151 -2.56 19.81 4.58
C PRO A 151 -2.11 18.84 3.47
N GLY A 152 -0.81 18.58 3.35
CA GLY A 152 -0.27 17.65 2.35
C GLY A 152 -0.68 16.18 2.55
N ALA A 153 -1.07 15.81 3.76
CA ALA A 153 -1.60 14.47 4.04
C ALA A 153 -3.08 14.35 3.68
N LEU A 154 -3.83 15.46 3.66
CA LEU A 154 -5.25 15.49 3.27
C LEU A 154 -5.47 15.34 1.76
N GLU A 155 -4.41 15.38 0.96
CA GLU A 155 -4.48 15.22 -0.51
C GLU A 155 -4.54 13.74 -0.93
N TRP A 156 -4.29 12.83 0.01
CA TRP A 156 -4.28 11.38 -0.19
C TRP A 156 -5.55 10.70 0.34
#